data_79bf43f021b462501ecfe452d0ebbcfa
#
_entry.id   79bf43f021b462501ecfe452d0ebbcfa
#
_cell.length_a   1.000
_cell.length_b   1.000
_cell.length_c   1.000
_cell.angle_alpha   90.00
_cell.angle_beta   90.00
_cell.angle_gamma   90.00
#
_symmetry.space_group_name_H-M   'P 1'
#
loop_
_entity.id
_entity.type
_entity.pdbx_description
1 polymer ?
#
loop_
_entity_poly.entity_id
_entity_poly.type
_entity_poly.pdbx_seq_one_letter_code
_entity_poly.pdbx_strand_id
1 'polypeptide(L)'
;MEPSESIARMGFRKWYERQLIDGHVALVTCILCMILVAACIEGLTFTAPFLTVAAMVAALLISGYGAFRSILRYQRMLTEAWRYGECATCKKCSTYGRLKVLESGAVSVAARNARALPTTEAWMNVACKKCGNTWRMPD
;
A
#
# COMPACT_ATOMS: atom_id res chain seq x y z
N MET A 1 2.37 10.81 4.02
CA MET A 1 1.03 11.35 4.35
C MET A 1 0.35 10.28 5.15
N GLU A 2 -0.11 10.61 6.34
CA GLU A 2 -0.83 9.66 7.17
C GLU A 2 -2.21 9.35 6.56
N PRO A 3 -2.67 8.10 6.61
CA PRO A 3 -3.97 7.69 6.06
C PRO A 3 -5.14 8.51 6.63
N SER A 4 -5.10 8.79 7.93
CA SER A 4 -6.10 9.61 8.64
C SER A 4 -6.27 11.00 8.04
N GLU A 5 -5.19 11.70 7.74
CA GLU A 5 -5.21 13.04 7.14
C GLU A 5 -5.79 13.01 5.72
N SER A 6 -5.39 12.00 4.93
CA SER A 6 -5.89 11.79 3.57
C SER A 6 -7.38 11.46 3.56
N ILE A 7 -7.86 10.63 4.49
CA ILE A 7 -9.28 10.28 4.65
C ILE A 7 -10.08 11.49 5.14
N ALA A 8 -9.53 12.31 6.05
CA ALA A 8 -10.19 13.53 6.52
C ALA A 8 -10.42 14.54 5.39
N ARG A 9 -9.44 14.72 4.49
CA ARG A 9 -9.50 15.67 3.37
C ARG A 9 -10.40 15.22 2.21
N MET A 10 -10.26 13.98 1.76
CA MET A 10 -10.92 13.48 0.54
C MET A 10 -12.16 12.63 0.81
N GLY A 11 -12.30 12.14 2.03
CA GLY A 11 -13.28 11.13 2.41
C GLY A 11 -12.80 9.69 2.15
N PHE A 12 -13.28 8.76 2.97
CA PHE A 12 -12.85 7.36 2.94
C PHE A 12 -13.00 6.70 1.56
N ARG A 13 -14.14 6.91 0.89
CA ARG A 13 -14.43 6.26 -0.40
C ARG A 13 -13.42 6.68 -1.48
N LYS A 14 -13.14 7.97 -1.63
CA LYS A 14 -12.18 8.47 -2.62
C LYS A 14 -10.75 8.04 -2.29
N TRP A 15 -10.40 8.01 -1.01
CA TRP A 15 -9.11 7.50 -0.57
C TRP A 15 -8.94 6.02 -0.93
N TYR A 16 -9.96 5.19 -0.64
CA TYR A 16 -9.96 3.77 -0.92
C TYR A 16 -9.89 3.47 -2.43
N GLU A 17 -10.67 4.18 -3.25
CA GLU A 17 -10.61 4.08 -4.71
C GLU A 17 -9.21 4.41 -5.25
N ARG A 18 -8.57 5.44 -4.69
CA ARG A 18 -7.21 5.84 -5.07
C ARG A 18 -6.18 4.80 -4.69
N GLN A 19 -6.28 4.21 -3.50
CA GLN A 19 -5.41 3.11 -3.08
C GLN A 19 -5.53 1.89 -4.00
N LEU A 20 -6.74 1.56 -4.42
CA LEU A 20 -6.96 0.48 -5.39
C LEU A 20 -6.33 0.78 -6.76
N ILE A 21 -6.51 2.00 -7.27
CA ILE A 21 -5.91 2.43 -8.55
C ILE A 21 -4.38 2.35 -8.46
N ASP A 22 -3.78 2.92 -7.42
CA ASP A 22 -2.34 2.90 -7.21
C ASP A 22 -1.79 1.47 -7.04
N GLY A 23 -2.56 0.59 -6.39
CA GLY A 23 -2.26 -0.83 -6.31
C GLY A 23 -2.26 -1.53 -7.67
N HIS A 24 -3.28 -1.27 -8.50
CA HIS A 24 -3.34 -1.82 -9.86
C HIS A 24 -2.20 -1.32 -10.74
N VAL A 25 -1.85 -0.03 -10.64
CA VAL A 25 -0.70 0.53 -11.36
C VAL A 25 0.60 -0.17 -10.94
N ALA A 26 0.80 -0.40 -9.64
CA ALA A 26 1.97 -1.12 -9.15
C ALA A 26 2.01 -2.58 -9.66
N LEU A 27 0.85 -3.26 -9.70
CA LEU A 27 0.74 -4.63 -10.24
C LEU A 27 1.07 -4.67 -11.73
N VAL A 28 0.49 -3.78 -12.53
CA VAL A 28 0.77 -3.68 -13.98
C VAL A 28 2.25 -3.40 -14.22
N THR A 29 2.84 -2.46 -13.46
CA THR A 29 4.27 -2.17 -13.54
C THR A 29 5.11 -3.41 -13.22
N CYS A 30 4.73 -4.19 -12.21
CA CYS A 30 5.41 -5.45 -11.87
C CYS A 30 5.37 -6.43 -13.04
N ILE A 31 4.20 -6.64 -13.66
CA ILE A 31 4.02 -7.56 -14.80
C ILE A 31 4.89 -7.10 -16.00
N LEU A 32 4.88 -5.80 -16.33
CA LEU A 32 5.70 -5.26 -17.40
C LEU A 32 7.19 -5.46 -17.14
N CYS A 33 7.66 -5.22 -15.92
CA CYS A 33 9.04 -5.47 -15.53
C CYS A 33 9.40 -6.97 -15.64
N MET A 34 8.49 -7.87 -15.27
CA MET A 34 8.72 -9.33 -15.41
C MET A 34 8.81 -9.76 -16.87
N ILE A 35 7.99 -9.19 -17.77
CA ILE A 35 8.08 -9.42 -19.21
C ILE A 35 9.43 -8.96 -19.75
N LEU A 36 9.90 -7.77 -19.33
CA LEU A 36 11.23 -7.26 -19.71
C LEU A 36 12.36 -8.17 -19.21
N VAL A 37 12.26 -8.67 -17.98
CA VAL A 37 13.23 -9.64 -17.45
C VAL A 37 13.28 -10.88 -18.31
N ALA A 38 12.13 -11.47 -18.68
CA ALA A 38 12.05 -12.65 -19.52
C ALA A 38 12.67 -12.38 -20.90
N ALA A 39 12.32 -11.27 -21.55
CA ALA A 39 12.87 -10.87 -22.85
C ALA A 39 14.39 -10.66 -22.79
N CYS A 40 14.91 -10.06 -21.71
CA CYS A 40 16.35 -9.90 -21.52
C CYS A 40 17.08 -11.24 -21.37
N ILE A 41 16.47 -12.19 -20.66
CA ILE A 41 17.05 -13.54 -20.47
C ILE A 41 17.09 -14.30 -21.81
N GLU A 42 16.01 -14.27 -22.60
CA GLU A 42 15.94 -14.91 -23.91
C GLU A 42 16.92 -14.28 -24.92
N GLY A 43 17.09 -12.96 -24.86
CA GLY A 43 18.01 -12.22 -25.75
C GLY A 43 19.49 -12.30 -25.35
N LEU A 44 19.81 -12.88 -24.19
CA LEU A 44 21.19 -12.91 -23.67
C LEU A 44 22.00 -13.98 -24.40
N THR A 45 22.70 -13.58 -25.46
CA THR A 45 23.66 -14.44 -26.18
C THR A 45 25.08 -13.98 -25.84
N PHE A 46 25.89 -14.90 -25.29
CA PHE A 46 27.28 -14.60 -24.90
C PHE A 46 28.23 -14.37 -26.10
N THR A 47 27.74 -14.63 -27.32
CA THR A 47 28.46 -14.34 -28.58
C THR A 47 28.30 -12.90 -29.08
N ALA A 48 27.43 -12.09 -28.44
CA ALA A 48 27.18 -10.71 -28.79
C ALA A 48 28.36 -9.79 -28.36
N PRO A 49 28.52 -8.62 -29.00
CA PRO A 49 29.51 -7.62 -28.58
C PRO A 49 29.37 -7.26 -27.10
N PHE A 50 30.49 -7.05 -26.42
CA PHE A 50 30.52 -6.75 -24.97
C PHE A 50 29.53 -5.64 -24.56
N LEU A 51 29.41 -4.59 -25.36
CA LEU A 51 28.50 -3.47 -25.07
C LEU A 51 27.04 -3.91 -25.05
N THR A 52 26.64 -4.80 -25.96
CA THR A 52 25.27 -5.36 -26.00
C THR A 52 24.96 -6.23 -24.78
N VAL A 53 25.90 -7.10 -24.39
CA VAL A 53 25.77 -7.94 -23.19
C VAL A 53 25.67 -7.05 -21.94
N ALA A 54 26.52 -6.05 -21.81
CA ALA A 54 26.50 -5.11 -20.68
C ALA A 54 25.17 -4.34 -20.59
N ALA A 55 24.64 -3.88 -21.74
CA ALA A 55 23.34 -3.20 -21.77
C ALA A 55 22.17 -4.12 -21.36
N MET A 56 22.17 -5.39 -21.81
CA MET A 56 21.15 -6.37 -21.43
C MET A 56 21.21 -6.71 -19.95
N VAL A 57 22.41 -6.88 -19.39
CA VAL A 57 22.58 -7.12 -17.95
C VAL A 57 22.10 -5.94 -17.14
N ALA A 58 22.43 -4.72 -17.54
CA ALA A 58 21.94 -3.50 -16.89
C ALA A 58 20.40 -3.41 -16.94
N ALA A 59 19.79 -3.67 -18.09
CA ALA A 59 18.33 -3.69 -18.26
C ALA A 59 17.67 -4.75 -17.36
N LEU A 60 18.27 -5.92 -17.24
CA LEU A 60 17.81 -7.02 -16.38
C LEU A 60 17.85 -6.62 -14.89
N LEU A 61 18.92 -5.99 -14.45
CA LEU A 61 19.05 -5.53 -13.06
C LEU A 61 18.06 -4.43 -12.73
N ILE A 62 17.88 -3.46 -13.63
CA ILE A 62 16.93 -2.33 -13.45
C ILE A 62 15.49 -2.85 -13.42
N SER A 63 15.10 -3.72 -14.37
CA SER A 63 13.75 -4.28 -14.44
C SER A 63 13.47 -5.24 -13.28
N GLY A 64 14.44 -6.06 -12.87
CA GLY A 64 14.33 -6.92 -11.70
C GLY A 64 14.12 -6.13 -10.40
N TYR A 65 14.91 -5.05 -10.21
CA TYR A 65 14.73 -4.14 -9.08
C TYR A 65 13.36 -3.43 -9.13
N GLY A 66 12.93 -2.99 -10.31
CA GLY A 66 11.62 -2.38 -10.54
C GLY A 66 10.47 -3.32 -10.18
N ALA A 67 10.53 -4.58 -10.62
CA ALA A 67 9.56 -5.62 -10.27
C ALA A 67 9.50 -5.85 -8.76
N PHE A 68 10.65 -6.01 -8.11
CA PHE A 68 10.74 -6.21 -6.66
C PHE A 68 10.13 -5.04 -5.87
N ARG A 69 10.48 -3.82 -6.23
CA ARG A 69 9.92 -2.61 -5.59
C ARG A 69 8.41 -2.50 -5.80
N SER A 70 7.92 -2.82 -7.00
CA SER A 70 6.51 -2.74 -7.35
C SER A 70 5.68 -3.77 -6.58
N ILE A 71 6.14 -5.01 -6.42
CA ILE A 71 5.43 -6.04 -5.65
C ILE A 71 5.36 -5.70 -4.17
N LEU A 72 6.45 -5.18 -3.57
CA LEU A 72 6.45 -4.74 -2.18
C LEU A 72 5.47 -3.57 -1.96
N ARG A 73 5.42 -2.63 -2.90
CA ARG A 73 4.47 -1.51 -2.84
C ARG A 73 3.03 -2.00 -2.94
N TYR A 74 2.75 -2.91 -3.87
CA TYR A 74 1.44 -3.54 -4.04
C TYR A 74 0.96 -4.23 -2.76
N GLN A 75 1.81 -5.07 -2.16
CA GLN A 75 1.48 -5.79 -0.92
C GLN A 75 1.14 -4.84 0.23
N ARG A 76 1.92 -3.77 0.43
CA ARG A 76 1.65 -2.76 1.47
C ARG A 76 0.29 -2.10 1.26
N MET A 77 0.01 -1.62 0.03
CA MET A 77 -1.25 -0.97 -0.30
C MET A 77 -2.45 -1.90 -0.10
N LEU A 78 -2.32 -3.17 -0.51
CA LEU A 78 -3.39 -4.15 -0.35
C LEU A 78 -3.66 -4.46 1.12
N THR A 79 -2.63 -4.64 1.93
CA THR A 79 -2.75 -4.91 3.36
C THR A 79 -3.40 -3.73 4.09
N GLU A 80 -2.98 -2.50 3.79
CA GLU A 80 -3.58 -1.30 4.35
C GLU A 80 -5.06 -1.16 3.92
N ALA A 81 -5.34 -1.27 2.63
CA ALA A 81 -6.71 -1.16 2.11
C ALA A 81 -7.64 -2.20 2.74
N TRP A 82 -7.19 -3.43 2.92
CA TRP A 82 -7.97 -4.50 3.56
C TRP A 82 -8.24 -4.20 5.04
N ARG A 83 -7.21 -3.83 5.78
CA ARG A 83 -7.31 -3.48 7.20
C ARG A 83 -8.34 -2.36 7.46
N TYR A 84 -8.30 -1.30 6.65
CA TYR A 84 -9.28 -0.21 6.75
C TYR A 84 -10.65 -0.60 6.24
N GLY A 85 -10.73 -1.43 5.20
CA GLY A 85 -11.97 -1.91 4.61
C GLY A 85 -12.82 -2.70 5.59
N GLU A 86 -12.21 -3.60 6.39
CA GLU A 86 -12.92 -4.37 7.43
C GLU A 86 -13.51 -3.47 8.52
N CYS A 87 -12.79 -2.40 8.89
CA CYS A 87 -13.22 -1.47 9.94
C CYS A 87 -14.18 -0.37 9.43
N ALA A 88 -14.39 -0.24 8.12
CA ALA A 88 -15.19 0.85 7.52
C ALA A 88 -16.70 0.62 7.60
N THR A 89 -17.16 -0.51 8.11
CA THR A 89 -18.60 -0.82 8.27
C THR A 89 -19.11 -0.38 9.65
N CYS A 90 -20.13 0.46 9.68
CA CYS A 90 -20.76 0.86 10.92
C CYS A 90 -21.53 -0.31 11.55
N LYS A 91 -21.18 -0.69 12.79
CA LYS A 91 -21.84 -1.80 13.52
C LYS A 91 -23.31 -1.54 13.85
N LYS A 92 -23.76 -0.26 13.91
CA LYS A 92 -25.14 0.10 14.27
C LYS A 92 -26.10 0.11 13.08
N CYS A 93 -25.66 0.58 11.91
CA CYS A 93 -26.55 0.73 10.75
C CYS A 93 -26.04 0.01 9.49
N SER A 94 -24.98 -0.80 9.62
CA SER A 94 -24.35 -1.60 8.54
C SER A 94 -23.99 -0.79 7.28
N THR A 95 -23.85 0.53 7.42
CA THR A 95 -23.48 1.39 6.29
C THR A 95 -21.96 1.36 6.11
N TYR A 96 -21.52 1.03 4.90
CA TYR A 96 -20.11 0.96 4.51
C TYR A 96 -19.58 2.30 4.00
N GLY A 97 -18.37 2.68 4.42
CA GLY A 97 -17.59 3.78 3.84
C GLY A 97 -18.11 5.21 4.06
N ARG A 98 -19.25 5.39 4.73
CA ARG A 98 -19.80 6.71 5.09
C ARG A 98 -19.32 7.15 6.48
N LEU A 99 -18.03 7.36 6.61
CA LEU A 99 -17.41 7.79 7.86
C LEU A 99 -16.81 9.20 7.75
N LYS A 100 -16.69 9.87 8.90
CA LYS A 100 -15.99 11.14 9.09
C LYS A 100 -14.95 10.91 10.18
N VAL A 101 -13.71 11.30 9.94
CA VAL A 101 -12.66 11.31 10.97
C VAL A 101 -12.95 12.45 11.93
N LEU A 102 -13.00 12.16 13.22
CA LEU A 102 -13.18 13.12 14.30
C LEU A 102 -11.82 13.55 14.86
N GLU A 103 -11.03 12.56 15.22
CA GLU A 103 -9.71 12.74 15.84
C GLU A 103 -8.77 11.64 15.35
N SER A 104 -7.51 11.95 15.24
CA SER A 104 -6.44 10.97 14.98
C SER A 104 -5.28 11.24 15.92
N GLY A 105 -4.55 10.20 16.29
CA GLY A 105 -3.40 10.32 17.17
C GLY A 105 -2.54 9.09 17.12
N ALA A 106 -1.34 9.20 17.68
CA ALA A 106 -0.41 8.08 17.81
C ALA A 106 -0.14 7.84 19.30
N VAL A 107 -0.20 6.57 19.70
CA VAL A 107 0.16 6.16 21.07
C VAL A 107 1.45 5.33 20.98
N SER A 108 2.49 5.78 21.69
CA SER A 108 3.68 4.97 21.86
C SER A 108 3.37 3.82 22.80
N VAL A 109 3.30 2.61 22.29
CA VAL A 109 3.15 1.41 23.09
C VAL A 109 4.55 1.00 23.56
N ALA A 110 4.76 1.08 24.88
CA ALA A 110 5.99 0.61 25.48
C ALA A 110 6.21 -0.88 25.12
N ALA A 111 7.41 -1.20 24.66
CA ALA A 111 7.76 -2.55 24.27
C ALA A 111 7.48 -3.53 25.42
N ARG A 112 6.65 -4.54 25.16
CA ARG A 112 6.30 -5.59 26.12
C ARG A 112 7.50 -6.48 26.51
N ASN A 113 8.57 -6.40 25.71
CA ASN A 113 9.83 -7.10 25.94
C ASN A 113 11.02 -6.16 25.79
N ALA A 114 12.01 -6.27 26.63
CA ALA A 114 13.24 -5.43 26.66
C ALA A 114 14.08 -5.42 25.35
N ARG A 115 13.72 -6.24 24.36
CA ARG A 115 14.36 -6.32 23.02
C ARG A 115 13.51 -5.79 21.88
N ALA A 116 12.24 -5.41 22.11
CA ALA A 116 11.39 -4.87 21.07
C ALA A 116 11.50 -3.34 21.07
N LEU A 117 11.68 -2.76 19.89
CA LEU A 117 11.62 -1.32 19.71
C LEU A 117 10.21 -0.82 20.06
N PRO A 118 10.06 0.38 20.66
CA PRO A 118 8.75 0.96 20.92
C PRO A 118 7.99 1.10 19.59
N THR A 119 6.85 0.43 19.49
CA THR A 119 5.97 0.53 18.33
C THR A 119 4.99 1.67 18.56
N THR A 120 4.93 2.59 17.61
CA THR A 120 3.92 3.66 17.63
C THR A 120 2.67 3.11 16.93
N GLU A 121 1.61 2.90 17.69
CA GLU A 121 0.30 2.55 17.13
C GLU A 121 -0.49 3.81 16.87
N ALA A 122 -0.70 4.11 15.61
CA ALA A 122 -1.57 5.19 15.19
C ALA A 122 -3.04 4.74 15.26
N TRP A 123 -3.94 5.67 15.60
CA TRP A 123 -5.36 5.41 15.73
C TRP A 123 -6.18 6.60 15.24
N MET A 124 -7.40 6.32 14.79
CA MET A 124 -8.37 7.36 14.47
C MET A 124 -9.75 7.03 15.03
N ASN A 125 -10.43 8.05 15.55
CA ASN A 125 -11.84 7.99 15.92
C ASN A 125 -12.68 8.45 14.75
N VAL A 126 -13.63 7.64 14.35
CA VAL A 126 -14.52 7.93 13.22
C VAL A 126 -15.98 7.93 13.64
N ALA A 127 -16.78 8.76 12.97
CA ALA A 127 -18.22 8.81 13.14
C ALA A 127 -18.93 8.41 11.86
N CYS A 128 -19.99 7.64 11.97
CA CYS A 128 -20.88 7.32 10.85
C CYS A 128 -21.69 8.55 10.45
N LYS A 129 -21.61 8.97 9.17
CA LYS A 129 -22.40 10.09 8.64
C LYS A 129 -23.91 9.82 8.59
N LYS A 130 -24.36 8.55 8.75
CA LYS A 130 -25.77 8.17 8.68
C LYS A 130 -26.45 8.15 10.05
N CYS A 131 -25.80 7.55 11.06
CA CYS A 131 -26.41 7.32 12.37
C CYS A 131 -25.66 7.97 13.54
N GLY A 132 -24.55 8.68 13.29
CA GLY A 132 -23.74 9.34 14.32
C GLY A 132 -22.94 8.41 15.25
N ASN A 133 -23.04 7.09 15.05
CA ASN A 133 -22.28 6.14 15.88
C ASN A 133 -20.77 6.36 15.68
N THR A 134 -20.01 6.33 16.78
CA THR A 134 -18.56 6.53 16.77
C THR A 134 -17.85 5.23 17.14
N TRP A 135 -16.67 5.00 16.50
CA TRP A 135 -15.80 3.87 16.85
C TRP A 135 -14.34 4.21 16.53
N ARG A 136 -13.46 3.46 17.15
CA ARG A 136 -12.01 3.61 16.94
C ARG A 136 -11.55 2.65 15.84
N MET A 137 -10.75 3.17 14.92
CA MET A 137 -10.07 2.41 13.87
C MET A 137 -8.56 2.48 14.09
N PRO A 138 -7.80 1.45 13.74
CA PRO A 138 -6.35 1.54 13.62
C PRO A 138 -6.00 2.52 12.49
N ASP A 139 -4.95 3.31 12.65
CA ASP A 139 -4.40 4.19 11.61
C ASP A 139 -3.14 3.60 11.02
#